data_3cdf2841904d68194c081d1811b49b81
#
_entry.id   3cdf2841904d68194c081d1811b49b81
#
_cell.length_a   1.000
_cell.length_b   1.000
_cell.length_c   1.000
_cell.angle_alpha   90.00
_cell.angle_beta   90.00
_cell.angle_gamma   90.00
#
_symmetry.space_group_name_H-M   'P 1'
#
loop_
_entity.id
_entity.type
_entity.pdbx_description
1 polymer ?
#
loop_
_entity_poly.entity_id
_entity_poly.type
_entity_poly.pdbx_seq_one_letter_code
_entity_poly.pdbx_strand_id
1 'polypeptide(L)' 'MKTMTCNQLGGACDKTFSANSFDEIAEMSKQHGMEMFQKGDKDHLKAINDMMALMQNPQAMKAWFDNKRKEFDSLPED' A
#
# COMPACT_ATOMS: atom_id res chain seq x y z
N MET A 1 -15.86 0.32 8.32
CA MET A 1 -14.58 0.58 7.65
C MET A 1 -13.45 -0.16 8.35
N LYS A 2 -12.37 -0.43 7.62
CA LYS A 2 -11.15 -1.01 8.17
C LYS A 2 -9.99 -0.06 7.91
N THR A 3 -8.95 -0.10 8.75
CA THR A 3 -7.84 0.85 8.70
C THR A 3 -6.51 0.14 8.52
N MET A 4 -5.70 0.62 7.57
CA MET A 4 -4.32 0.18 7.38
C MET A 4 -3.41 1.41 7.24
N THR A 5 -2.13 1.22 7.55
CA THR A 5 -1.14 2.30 7.41
C THR A 5 -0.43 2.22 6.07
N CYS A 6 0.20 3.34 5.69
CA CYS A 6 1.05 3.40 4.51
C CYS A 6 2.12 2.30 4.54
N ASN A 7 2.78 2.10 5.69
CA ASN A 7 3.77 1.03 5.88
C ASN A 7 3.21 -0.35 5.57
N GLN A 8 2.00 -0.64 6.07
CA GLN A 8 1.38 -1.94 5.84
C GLN A 8 1.05 -2.18 4.37
N LEU A 9 0.86 -1.11 3.62
CA LEU A 9 0.52 -1.17 2.19
C LEU A 9 1.73 -1.00 1.27
N GLY A 10 2.94 -1.15 1.82
CA GLY A 10 4.17 -1.11 1.03
C GLY A 10 4.82 0.26 0.93
N GLY A 11 4.35 1.23 1.67
CA GLY A 11 4.93 2.57 1.74
C GLY A 11 5.93 2.71 2.87
N ALA A 12 6.17 3.96 3.30
CA ALA A 12 7.28 4.27 4.19
C ALA A 12 6.92 5.18 5.37
N CYS A 13 5.64 5.35 5.68
CA CYS A 13 5.24 6.19 6.81
C CYS A 13 4.02 5.60 7.53
N ASP A 14 3.62 6.28 8.61
CA ASP A 14 2.54 5.81 9.48
C ASP A 14 1.18 6.43 9.15
N LYS A 15 1.05 7.07 7.99
CA LYS A 15 -0.24 7.62 7.58
C LYS A 15 -1.29 6.51 7.51
N THR A 16 -2.45 6.76 8.11
CA THR A 16 -3.54 5.79 8.14
C THR A 16 -4.54 6.06 7.04
N PHE A 17 -5.11 4.99 6.50
CA PHE A 17 -6.20 5.03 5.54
C PHE A 17 -7.34 4.15 6.04
N SER A 18 -8.56 4.59 5.84
CA SER A 18 -9.74 3.80 6.20
C SER A 18 -10.66 3.67 4.99
N ALA A 19 -11.14 2.47 4.75
CA ALA A 19 -12.01 2.19 3.62
C ALA A 19 -12.87 0.96 3.87
N ASN A 20 -13.90 0.78 3.07
CA ASN A 20 -14.80 -0.38 3.16
C ASN A 20 -14.29 -1.59 2.40
N SER A 21 -13.38 -1.40 1.44
CA SER A 21 -12.82 -2.49 0.65
C SER A 21 -11.32 -2.33 0.48
N PHE A 22 -10.65 -3.44 0.19
CA PHE A 22 -9.21 -3.41 -0.09
C PHE A 22 -8.91 -2.57 -1.33
N ASP A 23 -9.73 -2.66 -2.38
CA ASP A 23 -9.51 -1.89 -3.60
C ASP A 23 -9.53 -0.39 -3.34
N GLU A 24 -10.44 0.08 -2.49
CA GLU A 24 -10.49 1.49 -2.10
C GLU A 24 -9.24 1.92 -1.33
N ILE A 25 -8.82 1.11 -0.36
CA ILE A 25 -7.67 1.48 0.47
C ILE A 25 -6.37 1.42 -0.33
N ALA A 26 -6.27 0.51 -1.29
CA ALA A 26 -5.12 0.42 -2.19
C ALA A 26 -5.02 1.68 -3.07
N GLU A 27 -6.15 2.18 -3.56
CA GLU A 27 -6.18 3.42 -4.34
C GLU A 27 -5.75 4.63 -3.50
N MET A 28 -6.21 4.72 -2.26
CA MET A 28 -5.81 5.79 -1.35
C MET A 28 -4.30 5.76 -1.10
N SER A 29 -3.74 4.58 -0.89
CA SER A 29 -2.31 4.39 -0.70
C SER A 29 -1.53 4.79 -1.95
N LYS A 30 -2.01 4.43 -3.13
CA LYS A 30 -1.40 4.78 -4.41
C LYS A 30 -1.33 6.30 -4.58
N GLN A 31 -2.41 7.00 -4.31
CA GLN A 31 -2.45 8.46 -4.41
C GLN A 31 -1.47 9.11 -3.44
N HIS A 32 -1.41 8.62 -2.22
CA HIS A 32 -0.45 9.10 -1.23
C HIS A 32 0.99 8.87 -1.71
N GLY A 33 1.29 7.70 -2.24
CA GLY A 33 2.61 7.39 -2.79
C GLY A 33 3.02 8.35 -3.92
N MET A 34 2.08 8.69 -4.79
CA MET A 34 2.33 9.64 -5.88
C MET A 34 2.62 11.04 -5.35
N GLU A 35 1.90 11.49 -4.32
CA GLU A 35 2.17 12.77 -3.66
C GLU A 35 3.58 12.80 -3.08
N MET A 36 3.97 11.75 -2.39
CA MET A 36 5.30 11.66 -1.77
C MET A 36 6.40 11.57 -2.83
N PHE A 37 6.12 10.93 -3.96
CA PHE A 37 7.03 10.91 -5.10
C PHE A 37 7.28 12.33 -5.62
N GLN A 38 6.22 13.11 -5.79
CA GLN A 38 6.33 14.50 -6.25
C GLN A 38 7.09 15.38 -5.27
N LYS A 39 6.96 15.12 -3.97
CA LYS A 39 7.69 15.85 -2.93
C LYS A 39 9.16 15.43 -2.84
N GLY A 40 9.53 14.32 -3.47
CA GLY A 40 10.90 13.83 -3.43
C GLY A 40 11.28 13.21 -2.10
N ASP A 41 10.33 12.69 -1.34
CA ASP A 41 10.60 12.05 -0.06
C ASP A 41 11.42 10.77 -0.25
N LYS A 42 12.61 10.74 0.33
CA LYS A 42 13.59 9.68 0.06
C LYS A 42 13.09 8.30 0.49
N ASP A 43 12.43 8.21 1.62
CA ASP A 43 11.94 6.92 2.14
C ASP A 43 10.84 6.36 1.25
N HIS A 44 9.94 7.23 0.77
CA HIS A 44 8.89 6.82 -0.16
C HIS A 44 9.44 6.48 -1.53
N LEU A 45 10.47 7.20 -2.01
CA LEU A 45 11.13 6.87 -3.27
C LEU A 45 11.74 5.48 -3.23
N LYS A 46 12.37 5.12 -2.12
CA LYS A 46 12.92 3.77 -1.93
C LYS A 46 11.81 2.72 -1.94
N ALA A 47 10.72 2.97 -1.22
CA ALA A 47 9.58 2.06 -1.18
C ALA A 47 8.96 1.88 -2.57
N ILE A 48 8.84 2.96 -3.33
CA ILE A 48 8.32 2.93 -4.70
C ILE A 48 9.24 2.10 -5.60
N ASN A 49 10.56 2.29 -5.50
CA ASN A 49 11.52 1.49 -6.27
C ASN A 49 11.41 0.01 -5.95
N ASP A 50 11.29 -0.35 -4.67
CA ASP A 50 11.11 -1.74 -4.25
C ASP A 50 9.82 -2.32 -4.83
N MET A 51 8.74 -1.55 -4.83
CA MET A 51 7.47 -1.97 -5.40
C MET A 51 7.56 -2.13 -6.92
N MET A 52 8.27 -1.25 -7.61
CA MET A 52 8.48 -1.37 -9.06
C MET A 52 9.24 -2.65 -9.42
N ALA A 53 10.25 -3.00 -8.62
CA ALA A 53 10.97 -4.25 -8.80
C ALA A 53 10.04 -5.46 -8.63
N LEU A 54 9.15 -5.40 -7.64
CA LEU A 54 8.14 -6.45 -7.43
C LEU A 54 7.18 -6.55 -8.60
N MET A 55 6.78 -5.42 -9.17
CA MET A 55 5.84 -5.36 -10.31
C MET A 55 6.41 -6.01 -11.57
N GLN A 56 7.72 -6.13 -11.69
CA GLN A 56 8.34 -6.81 -12.82
C GLN A 56 8.17 -8.33 -12.77
N ASN A 57 7.77 -8.86 -11.61
CA ASN A 57 7.46 -10.28 -11.45
C ASN A 57 5.96 -10.44 -11.19
N PRO A 58 5.15 -10.82 -12.22
CA PRO A 58 3.70 -10.91 -12.04
C PRO A 58 3.25 -11.86 -10.95
N GLN A 59 3.97 -12.96 -10.74
CA GLN A 59 3.63 -13.94 -9.71
C GLN A 59 3.86 -13.38 -8.31
N ALA A 60 4.98 -12.70 -8.11
CA ALA A 60 5.30 -12.07 -6.84
C ALA A 60 4.31 -10.93 -6.53
N MET A 61 3.95 -10.16 -7.54
CA MET A 61 2.98 -9.07 -7.39
C MET A 61 1.61 -9.60 -6.99
N LYS A 62 1.17 -10.68 -7.65
CA LYS A 62 -0.11 -11.31 -7.30
C LYS A 62 -0.09 -11.82 -5.86
N ALA A 63 0.99 -12.48 -5.45
CA ALA A 63 1.13 -12.98 -4.08
C ALA A 63 1.10 -11.83 -3.08
N TRP A 64 1.75 -10.72 -3.36
CA TRP A 64 1.76 -9.56 -2.48
C TRP A 64 0.34 -9.00 -2.30
N PHE A 65 -0.39 -8.80 -3.41
CA PHE A 65 -1.77 -8.31 -3.36
C PHE A 65 -2.68 -9.27 -2.62
N ASP A 66 -2.57 -10.58 -2.88
CA ASP A 66 -3.39 -11.58 -2.20
C ASP A 66 -3.14 -11.57 -0.70
N ASN A 67 -1.88 -11.46 -0.28
CA ASN A 67 -1.52 -11.41 1.14
C ASN A 67 -2.05 -10.12 1.79
N LYS A 68 -1.93 -8.98 1.13
CA LYS A 68 -2.44 -7.72 1.68
C LYS A 68 -3.96 -7.71 1.77
N ARG A 69 -4.63 -8.29 0.79
CA ARG A 69 -6.09 -8.45 0.82
C ARG A 69 -6.52 -9.32 2.00
N LYS A 70 -5.80 -10.40 2.26
CA LYS A 70 -6.07 -11.26 3.43
C LYS A 70 -5.86 -10.51 4.74
N GLU A 71 -4.80 -9.70 4.83
CA GLU A 71 -4.56 -8.86 6.01
C GLU A 71 -5.72 -7.91 6.23
N PHE A 72 -6.17 -7.25 5.18
CA PHE A 72 -7.31 -6.33 5.25
C PHE A 72 -8.57 -7.06 5.71
N ASP A 73 -8.87 -8.22 5.11
CA ASP A 73 -10.07 -8.98 5.43
C ASP A 73 -10.07 -9.48 6.88
N SER A 74 -8.90 -9.72 7.46
CA SER A 74 -8.78 -10.19 8.84
C SER A 74 -8.86 -9.07 9.88
N LEU A 75 -8.82 -7.81 9.46
CA LEU A 75 -8.92 -6.70 10.37
C LEU A 75 -10.35 -6.55 10.90
N PRO A 76 -10.50 -6.10 12.17
CA PRO A 76 -11.84 -5.80 12.69
C PRO A 76 -12.41 -4.55 12.01
N GLU A 77 -13.74 -4.49 11.97
CA GLU A 77 -14.41 -3.25 11.56
C GLU A 77 -14.17 -2.15 12.60
N ASP A 78 -13.96 -0.95 12.14
CA ASP A 78 -13.78 0.22 13.00
C ASP A 78 -15.08 0.63 13.69
#